data_768c8329dee5661f83450e31a4e5b45d
#
_entry.id   768c8329dee5661f83450e31a4e5b45d
#
_cell.length_a   1.000
_cell.length_b   1.000
_cell.length_c   1.000
_cell.angle_alpha   90.00
_cell.angle_beta   90.00
_cell.angle_gamma   90.00
#
_symmetry.space_group_name_H-M   'P 1'
#
loop_
_entity.id
_entity.type
_entity.pdbx_description
1 polymer ?
#
loop_
_entity_poly.entity_id
_entity_poly.type
_entity_poly.pdbx_seq_one_letter_code
_entity_poly.pdbx_strand_id
1 'polypeptide(L)'
;MNGVTNSSMRAWRVVRPGPIDTGPLESASVDVPRPGPGELLVRVRACGVCRTDLHVAEGDLPVHRPGVVPGHEVVGEVVEVGPAGDAPAPEFAVGDRVGIAWLRHTCGACRYCTRGRENLCPQSRYTGWDADGGYAEFATVPAAYAHRLPAGYSDEQLAPLLCAGIIGYRALQRAALPPGGRLGIYGFGGSAHLTAQVALAQGAEVHVMTRGERARQLALELGAASAQGPADPPPVPLDSAILFAPVGDLVLPALEALDRGGTLAIAGIHLTDIPQLNYQRHLFQERQVRSVTSNTREDAREFLAFAERHRIEVTSPVYPLDAADRALADLAAGRIAGAAVLVV
;
A
#
# COMPACT_ATOMS: atom_id res chain seq x y z
N MET A 1 10.98 -13.89 -30.16
CA MET A 1 10.09 -12.73 -30.35
C MET A 1 8.67 -13.23 -30.24
N ASN A 2 8.14 -13.34 -29.02
CA ASN A 2 6.73 -13.66 -28.80
C ASN A 2 6.02 -12.34 -28.44
N GLY A 3 5.73 -11.53 -29.47
CA GLY A 3 4.92 -10.33 -29.32
C GLY A 3 3.51 -10.71 -28.83
N VAL A 4 2.88 -9.81 -28.07
CA VAL A 4 1.49 -9.96 -27.61
C VAL A 4 0.61 -10.07 -28.87
N THR A 5 0.06 -11.26 -29.12
CA THR A 5 -0.76 -11.54 -30.31
C THR A 5 -2.22 -11.13 -30.13
N ASN A 6 -2.67 -10.92 -28.90
CA ASN A 6 -4.04 -10.48 -28.58
C ASN A 6 -4.16 -8.97 -28.70
N SER A 7 -5.14 -8.51 -29.46
CA SER A 7 -5.51 -7.09 -29.55
C SER A 7 -6.33 -6.61 -28.34
N SER A 8 -6.97 -7.54 -27.60
CA SER A 8 -7.82 -7.24 -26.44
C SER A 8 -7.44 -8.07 -25.22
N MET A 9 -7.78 -7.55 -24.04
CA MET A 9 -7.55 -8.15 -22.73
C MET A 9 -8.79 -8.00 -21.84
N ARG A 10 -8.90 -8.86 -20.83
CA ARG A 10 -9.88 -8.71 -19.76
C ARG A 10 -9.39 -7.67 -18.77
N ALA A 11 -10.30 -6.78 -18.31
CA ALA A 11 -10.03 -5.80 -17.27
C ALA A 11 -11.31 -5.47 -16.51
N TRP A 12 -11.15 -5.06 -15.26
CA TRP A 12 -12.21 -4.46 -14.45
C TRP A 12 -12.10 -2.95 -14.49
N ARG A 13 -13.21 -2.27 -14.72
CA ARG A 13 -13.26 -0.81 -14.83
C ARG A 13 -14.23 -0.22 -13.82
N VAL A 14 -13.87 0.91 -13.23
CA VAL A 14 -14.80 1.70 -12.41
C VAL A 14 -15.69 2.52 -13.35
N VAL A 15 -16.92 2.07 -13.55
CA VAL A 15 -17.85 2.69 -14.51
C VAL A 15 -18.79 3.69 -13.87
N ARG A 16 -19.17 3.44 -12.63
CA ARG A 16 -20.08 4.30 -11.83
C ARG A 16 -19.62 4.33 -10.38
N PRO A 17 -18.69 5.23 -10.02
CA PRO A 17 -18.22 5.33 -8.64
C PRO A 17 -19.39 5.45 -7.65
N GLY A 18 -19.35 4.66 -6.58
CA GLY A 18 -20.39 4.58 -5.56
C GLY A 18 -20.17 3.39 -4.62
N PRO A 19 -21.01 3.24 -3.57
CA PRO A 19 -20.89 2.16 -2.60
C PRO A 19 -20.66 0.81 -3.28
N ILE A 20 -19.75 -0.01 -2.74
CA ILE A 20 -19.32 -1.27 -3.38
C ILE A 20 -20.47 -2.24 -3.64
N ASP A 21 -21.52 -2.22 -2.82
CA ASP A 21 -22.71 -3.05 -2.96
C ASP A 21 -23.61 -2.61 -4.13
N THR A 22 -23.39 -1.44 -4.72
CA THR A 22 -24.09 -0.96 -5.93
C THR A 22 -23.44 -1.45 -7.23
N GLY A 23 -22.32 -2.18 -7.17
CA GLY A 23 -21.60 -2.71 -8.33
C GLY A 23 -20.91 -1.60 -9.14
N PRO A 24 -19.97 -0.82 -8.54
CA PRO A 24 -19.26 0.26 -9.25
C PRO A 24 -18.30 -0.23 -10.32
N LEU A 25 -17.90 -1.51 -10.28
CA LEU A 25 -16.98 -2.12 -11.23
C LEU A 25 -17.71 -3.01 -12.25
N GLU A 26 -17.22 -2.98 -13.48
CA GLU A 26 -17.65 -3.89 -14.54
C GLU A 26 -16.44 -4.60 -15.18
N SER A 27 -16.54 -5.90 -15.40
CA SER A 27 -15.60 -6.65 -16.22
C SER A 27 -15.83 -6.32 -17.70
N ALA A 28 -14.76 -5.98 -18.41
CA ALA A 28 -14.81 -5.60 -19.82
C ALA A 28 -13.65 -6.19 -20.62
N SER A 29 -13.87 -6.38 -21.91
CA SER A 29 -12.79 -6.59 -22.88
C SER A 29 -12.35 -5.22 -23.39
N VAL A 30 -11.07 -4.89 -23.19
CA VAL A 30 -10.47 -3.64 -23.61
C VAL A 30 -9.22 -3.90 -24.45
N ASP A 31 -8.77 -2.91 -25.22
CA ASP A 31 -7.54 -3.06 -25.99
C ASP A 31 -6.32 -3.24 -25.06
N VAL A 32 -5.39 -4.09 -25.44
CA VAL A 32 -4.09 -4.20 -24.75
C VAL A 32 -3.36 -2.87 -24.91
N PRO A 33 -2.94 -2.22 -23.80
CA PRO A 33 -2.27 -0.93 -23.89
C PRO A 33 -0.91 -1.06 -24.57
N ARG A 34 -0.51 -0.03 -25.30
CA ARG A 34 0.84 0.06 -25.87
C ARG A 34 1.74 0.90 -24.98
N PRO A 35 2.96 0.44 -24.66
CA PRO A 35 3.87 1.23 -23.86
C PRO A 35 4.37 2.43 -24.65
N GLY A 36 4.28 3.62 -24.05
CA GLY A 36 4.87 4.85 -24.59
C GLY A 36 6.40 4.90 -24.45
N PRO A 37 7.06 5.98 -24.89
CA PRO A 37 8.49 6.15 -24.70
C PRO A 37 8.88 6.06 -23.21
N GLY A 38 9.84 5.19 -22.90
CA GLY A 38 10.31 4.94 -21.53
C GLY A 38 9.34 4.16 -20.66
N GLU A 39 8.28 3.59 -21.21
CA GLU A 39 7.35 2.68 -20.49
C GLU A 39 7.62 1.21 -20.80
N LEU A 40 7.14 0.37 -19.92
CA LEU A 40 7.12 -1.08 -20.05
C LEU A 40 5.67 -1.55 -20.17
N LEU A 41 5.40 -2.55 -21.02
CA LEU A 41 4.17 -3.35 -20.96
C LEU A 41 4.46 -4.57 -20.11
N VAL A 42 3.66 -4.76 -19.08
CA VAL A 42 3.78 -5.84 -18.11
C VAL A 42 2.57 -6.76 -18.22
N ARG A 43 2.82 -8.05 -18.43
CA ARG A 43 1.78 -9.08 -18.26
C ARG A 43 1.59 -9.30 -16.78
N VAL A 44 0.40 -9.02 -16.29
CA VAL A 44 0.05 -9.15 -14.86
C VAL A 44 -0.04 -10.64 -14.51
N ARG A 45 0.56 -11.03 -13.40
CA ARG A 45 0.48 -12.36 -12.79
C ARG A 45 -0.31 -12.35 -11.50
N ALA A 46 -0.10 -11.29 -10.70
CA ALA A 46 -0.84 -11.04 -9.48
C ALA A 46 -1.03 -9.54 -9.25
N CYS A 47 -2.14 -9.16 -8.62
CA CYS A 47 -2.39 -7.80 -8.18
C CYS A 47 -3.03 -7.81 -6.79
N GLY A 48 -2.46 -7.08 -5.84
CA GLY A 48 -3.04 -6.93 -4.52
C GLY A 48 -4.34 -6.13 -4.55
N VAL A 49 -5.16 -6.35 -3.52
CA VAL A 49 -6.46 -5.69 -3.32
C VAL A 49 -6.37 -4.80 -2.09
N CYS A 50 -6.33 -3.50 -2.32
CA CYS A 50 -6.10 -2.49 -1.30
C CYS A 50 -7.35 -1.65 -1.02
N ARG A 51 -7.42 -1.03 0.16
CA ARG A 51 -8.47 -0.05 0.46
C ARG A 51 -8.43 1.16 -0.46
N THR A 52 -7.29 1.51 -1.01
CA THR A 52 -7.18 2.58 -2.00
C THR A 52 -7.96 2.25 -3.27
N ASP A 53 -7.93 0.99 -3.73
CA ASP A 53 -8.74 0.55 -4.88
C ASP A 53 -10.24 0.62 -4.58
N LEU A 54 -10.63 0.30 -3.33
CA LEU A 54 -12.00 0.48 -2.85
C LEU A 54 -12.39 1.98 -2.86
N HIS A 55 -11.55 2.87 -2.32
CA HIS A 55 -11.81 4.32 -2.33
C HIS A 55 -11.90 4.91 -3.75
N VAL A 56 -11.14 4.38 -4.70
CA VAL A 56 -11.26 4.73 -6.14
C VAL A 56 -12.60 4.23 -6.69
N ALA A 57 -12.98 3.00 -6.36
CA ALA A 57 -14.24 2.40 -6.82
C ALA A 57 -15.47 3.11 -6.23
N GLU A 58 -15.43 3.47 -4.95
CA GLU A 58 -16.53 4.14 -4.26
C GLU A 58 -16.62 5.64 -4.54
N GLY A 59 -15.54 6.26 -5.07
CA GLY A 59 -15.50 7.69 -5.36
C GLY A 59 -15.18 8.56 -4.15
N ASP A 60 -14.65 7.98 -3.06
CA ASP A 60 -14.11 8.71 -1.92
C ASP A 60 -12.89 9.56 -2.32
N LEU A 61 -12.16 9.12 -3.33
CA LEU A 61 -11.13 9.90 -4.01
C LEU A 61 -11.73 10.56 -5.25
N PRO A 62 -11.37 11.84 -5.57
CA PRO A 62 -11.83 12.50 -6.78
C PRO A 62 -11.56 11.66 -8.03
N VAL A 63 -12.51 11.65 -8.96
CA VAL A 63 -12.36 10.92 -10.23
C VAL A 63 -11.34 11.64 -11.11
N HIS A 64 -10.13 11.09 -11.23
CA HIS A 64 -9.11 11.63 -12.13
C HIS A 64 -9.24 11.08 -13.56
N ARG A 65 -9.63 9.80 -13.68
CA ARG A 65 -9.82 9.12 -14.96
C ARG A 65 -11.15 8.36 -14.97
N PRO A 66 -12.16 8.80 -15.72
CA PRO A 66 -13.39 8.04 -15.89
C PRO A 66 -13.12 6.66 -16.51
N GLY A 67 -13.72 5.61 -15.94
CA GLY A 67 -13.53 4.23 -16.42
C GLY A 67 -12.14 3.66 -16.15
N VAL A 68 -11.42 4.14 -15.14
CA VAL A 68 -10.10 3.65 -14.77
C VAL A 68 -10.14 2.17 -14.39
N VAL A 69 -9.10 1.44 -14.76
CA VAL A 69 -8.81 0.10 -14.23
C VAL A 69 -8.07 0.28 -12.90
N PRO A 70 -8.62 -0.15 -11.75
CA PRO A 70 -7.93 -0.06 -10.46
C PRO A 70 -6.79 -1.09 -10.35
N GLY A 71 -6.14 -1.14 -9.17
CA GLY A 71 -5.06 -2.08 -8.89
C GLY A 71 -3.66 -1.48 -9.04
N HIS A 72 -2.94 -1.36 -7.93
CA HIS A 72 -1.63 -0.70 -7.88
C HIS A 72 -0.57 -1.53 -7.12
N GLU A 73 -0.85 -2.79 -6.88
CA GLU A 73 0.07 -3.75 -6.25
C GLU A 73 0.38 -4.86 -7.27
N VAL A 74 0.97 -4.50 -8.43
CA VAL A 74 1.11 -5.43 -9.56
C VAL A 74 2.44 -6.15 -9.52
N VAL A 75 2.39 -7.47 -9.63
CA VAL A 75 3.54 -8.31 -9.96
C VAL A 75 3.32 -8.90 -11.34
N GLY A 76 4.33 -8.81 -12.20
CA GLY A 76 4.21 -9.33 -13.56
C GLY A 76 5.55 -9.44 -14.27
N GLU A 77 5.46 -9.77 -15.54
CA GLU A 77 6.60 -9.98 -16.45
C GLU A 77 6.58 -8.92 -17.57
N VAL A 78 7.70 -8.29 -17.82
CA VAL A 78 7.85 -7.36 -18.96
C VAL A 78 7.71 -8.13 -20.26
N VAL A 79 6.74 -7.77 -21.10
CA VAL A 79 6.50 -8.40 -22.41
C VAL A 79 6.84 -7.48 -23.58
N GLU A 80 6.91 -6.18 -23.35
CA GLU A 80 7.31 -5.20 -24.34
C GLU A 80 7.98 -3.99 -23.64
N VAL A 81 9.01 -3.46 -24.28
CA VAL A 81 9.65 -2.20 -23.89
C VAL A 81 9.24 -1.16 -24.91
N GLY A 82 8.71 -0.05 -24.44
CA GLY A 82 8.29 1.06 -25.32
C GLY A 82 9.45 1.63 -26.14
N PRO A 83 9.14 2.42 -27.18
CA PRO A 83 10.16 2.98 -28.06
C PRO A 83 11.20 3.81 -27.27
N ALA A 84 12.41 3.86 -27.79
CA ALA A 84 13.43 4.72 -27.22
C ALA A 84 12.97 6.19 -27.31
N GLY A 85 12.97 6.88 -26.17
CA GLY A 85 12.73 8.31 -26.07
C GLY A 85 14.00 9.05 -25.66
N ASP A 86 13.88 10.28 -25.20
CA ASP A 86 15.01 11.07 -24.66
C ASP A 86 15.48 10.56 -23.27
N ALA A 87 14.74 9.64 -22.66
CA ALA A 87 15.11 9.03 -21.39
C ALA A 87 16.26 8.01 -21.56
N PRO A 88 17.07 7.79 -20.51
CA PRO A 88 18.04 6.69 -20.51
C PRO A 88 17.36 5.35 -20.83
N ALA A 89 18.13 4.42 -21.44
CA ALA A 89 17.64 3.08 -21.69
C ALA A 89 17.04 2.47 -20.41
N PRO A 90 15.87 1.81 -20.49
CA PRO A 90 15.23 1.24 -19.32
C PRO A 90 16.14 0.18 -18.67
N GLU A 91 16.12 0.14 -17.35
CA GLU A 91 16.88 -0.84 -16.56
C GLU A 91 16.33 -2.27 -16.69
N PHE A 92 15.16 -2.44 -17.33
CA PHE A 92 14.44 -3.69 -17.48
C PHE A 92 14.35 -4.13 -18.94
N ALA A 93 14.38 -5.45 -19.15
CA ALA A 93 14.27 -6.12 -20.44
C ALA A 93 13.01 -7.01 -20.48
N VAL A 94 12.62 -7.42 -21.69
CA VAL A 94 11.57 -8.44 -21.90
C VAL A 94 11.96 -9.73 -21.20
N GLY A 95 11.04 -10.29 -20.41
CA GLY A 95 11.22 -11.45 -19.55
C GLY A 95 11.56 -11.11 -18.09
N ASP A 96 11.90 -9.86 -17.78
CA ASP A 96 12.16 -9.46 -16.40
C ASP A 96 10.87 -9.47 -15.57
N ARG A 97 10.97 -9.99 -14.34
CA ARG A 97 9.90 -9.93 -13.33
C ARG A 97 9.96 -8.60 -12.60
N VAL A 98 8.86 -7.86 -12.61
CA VAL A 98 8.80 -6.49 -12.07
C VAL A 98 7.58 -6.26 -11.20
N GLY A 99 7.69 -5.29 -10.28
CA GLY A 99 6.60 -4.76 -9.49
C GLY A 99 6.15 -3.38 -9.97
N ILE A 100 4.84 -3.12 -9.93
CA ILE A 100 4.25 -1.78 -10.13
C ILE A 100 3.58 -1.38 -8.82
N ALA A 101 3.96 -0.21 -8.30
CA ALA A 101 3.42 0.35 -7.07
C ALA A 101 2.51 1.55 -7.33
N TRP A 102 1.99 2.15 -6.26
CA TRP A 102 1.07 3.29 -6.31
C TRP A 102 1.66 4.50 -7.06
N LEU A 103 2.87 4.96 -6.68
CA LEU A 103 3.50 6.13 -7.29
C LEU A 103 3.99 5.81 -8.71
N ARG A 104 3.43 6.50 -9.72
CA ARG A 104 3.71 6.27 -11.13
C ARG A 104 4.52 7.39 -11.79
N HIS A 105 4.45 8.61 -11.27
CA HIS A 105 5.13 9.76 -11.86
C HIS A 105 5.33 10.87 -10.84
N THR A 106 6.45 11.58 -10.96
CA THR A 106 6.71 12.87 -10.31
C THR A 106 7.51 13.77 -11.26
N CYS A 107 7.44 15.08 -11.10
CA CYS A 107 8.07 16.02 -12.07
C CYS A 107 9.61 16.05 -12.01
N GLY A 108 10.24 15.49 -10.99
CA GLY A 108 11.70 15.47 -10.80
C GLY A 108 12.35 16.84 -10.48
N ALA A 109 11.68 17.96 -10.71
CA ALA A 109 12.26 19.31 -10.67
C ALA A 109 11.75 20.20 -9.54
N CYS A 110 10.60 19.92 -8.93
CA CYS A 110 10.06 20.77 -7.88
C CYS A 110 10.85 20.63 -6.57
N ARG A 111 10.65 21.59 -5.65
CA ARG A 111 11.34 21.62 -4.34
C ARG A 111 11.20 20.34 -3.52
N TYR A 112 10.16 19.55 -3.76
CA TYR A 112 9.95 18.28 -3.07
C TYR A 112 10.78 17.17 -3.72
N CYS A 113 10.73 17.04 -5.04
CA CYS A 113 11.52 16.04 -5.78
C CYS A 113 13.02 16.24 -5.54
N THR A 114 13.53 17.47 -5.65
CA THR A 114 14.95 17.78 -5.45
C THR A 114 15.46 17.57 -4.02
N ARG A 115 14.56 17.37 -3.06
CA ARG A 115 14.89 17.09 -1.64
C ARG A 115 14.59 15.64 -1.24
N GLY A 116 14.39 14.72 -2.18
CA GLY A 116 14.06 13.32 -1.89
C GLY A 116 12.67 13.12 -1.27
N ARG A 117 11.76 14.08 -1.45
CA ARG A 117 10.37 14.03 -0.93
C ARG A 117 9.36 14.01 -2.08
N GLU A 118 9.66 13.23 -3.12
CA GLU A 118 8.87 13.17 -4.35
C GLU A 118 7.42 12.72 -4.15
N ASN A 119 7.13 11.99 -3.09
CA ASN A 119 5.76 11.67 -2.66
C ASN A 119 4.87 12.91 -2.40
N LEU A 120 5.47 14.08 -2.20
CA LEU A 120 4.79 15.37 -2.02
C LEU A 120 4.82 16.23 -3.28
N CYS A 121 5.21 15.66 -4.43
CA CYS A 121 5.19 16.38 -5.69
C CYS A 121 3.75 16.78 -6.08
N PRO A 122 3.47 18.07 -6.37
CA PRO A 122 2.13 18.48 -6.78
C PRO A 122 1.71 17.95 -8.17
N GLN A 123 2.64 17.37 -8.92
CA GLN A 123 2.41 16.75 -10.24
C GLN A 123 2.55 15.23 -10.18
N SER A 124 2.46 14.63 -8.98
CA SER A 124 2.47 13.16 -8.85
C SER A 124 1.27 12.54 -9.55
N ARG A 125 1.49 11.36 -10.14
CA ARG A 125 0.43 10.51 -10.73
C ARG A 125 0.52 9.11 -10.17
N TYR A 126 -0.60 8.40 -10.17
CA TYR A 126 -0.77 7.16 -9.45
C TYR A 126 -1.38 6.07 -10.34
N THR A 127 -0.88 4.85 -10.18
CA THR A 127 -1.37 3.64 -10.84
C THR A 127 -2.75 3.27 -10.29
N GLY A 128 -3.69 2.92 -11.14
CA GLY A 128 -5.05 2.54 -10.74
C GLY A 128 -5.95 3.74 -10.41
N TRP A 129 -5.49 4.98 -10.61
CA TRP A 129 -6.25 6.20 -10.36
C TRP A 129 -6.07 7.25 -11.47
N ASP A 130 -4.82 7.70 -11.75
CA ASP A 130 -4.48 8.61 -12.88
C ASP A 130 -4.23 7.84 -14.18
N ALA A 131 -3.86 6.57 -14.08
CA ALA A 131 -3.63 5.66 -15.19
C ALA A 131 -4.17 4.27 -14.82
N ASP A 132 -4.45 3.46 -15.84
CA ASP A 132 -4.94 2.10 -15.64
C ASP A 132 -3.95 1.25 -14.86
N GLY A 133 -4.48 0.42 -13.95
CA GLY A 133 -3.74 -0.45 -13.05
C GLY A 133 -3.84 -1.94 -13.42
N GLY A 134 -3.67 -2.79 -12.40
CA GLY A 134 -3.46 -4.23 -12.55
C GLY A 134 -4.69 -5.12 -12.39
N TYR A 135 -5.90 -4.58 -12.26
CA TYR A 135 -7.11 -5.42 -12.35
C TYR A 135 -7.39 -5.74 -13.83
N ALA A 136 -6.36 -6.21 -14.53
CA ALA A 136 -6.32 -6.52 -15.94
C ALA A 136 -5.22 -7.53 -16.26
N GLU A 137 -5.23 -8.11 -17.45
CA GLU A 137 -4.20 -9.05 -17.91
C GLU A 137 -2.86 -8.36 -18.25
N PHE A 138 -2.92 -7.07 -18.59
CA PHE A 138 -1.72 -6.25 -18.86
C PHE A 138 -1.85 -4.86 -18.27
N ALA A 139 -0.71 -4.29 -17.88
CA ALA A 139 -0.59 -2.92 -17.39
C ALA A 139 0.67 -2.26 -17.95
N THR A 140 0.67 -0.92 -18.10
CA THR A 140 1.88 -0.17 -18.43
C THR A 140 2.45 0.54 -17.20
N VAL A 141 3.76 0.71 -17.19
CA VAL A 141 4.45 1.48 -16.14
C VAL A 141 5.64 2.23 -16.73
N PRO A 142 5.92 3.50 -16.36
CA PRO A 142 7.19 4.11 -16.67
C PRO A 142 8.33 3.30 -16.03
N ALA A 143 9.34 2.93 -16.79
CA ALA A 143 10.44 2.06 -16.34
C ALA A 143 11.13 2.59 -15.06
N ALA A 144 11.23 3.93 -14.93
CA ALA A 144 11.78 4.57 -13.73
C ALA A 144 10.95 4.38 -12.45
N TYR A 145 9.72 3.86 -12.56
CA TYR A 145 8.79 3.57 -11.46
C TYR A 145 8.45 2.09 -11.34
N ALA A 146 9.04 1.24 -12.17
CA ALA A 146 9.02 -0.21 -11.97
C ALA A 146 10.03 -0.60 -10.89
N HIS A 147 9.72 -1.65 -10.15
CA HIS A 147 10.53 -2.11 -9.03
C HIS A 147 11.11 -3.50 -9.29
N ARG A 148 12.39 -3.69 -8.98
CA ARG A 148 12.99 -5.02 -8.85
C ARG A 148 12.39 -5.71 -7.63
N LEU A 149 12.07 -6.98 -7.79
CA LEU A 149 11.39 -7.76 -6.78
C LEU A 149 12.40 -8.66 -6.04
N PRO A 150 12.27 -8.82 -4.71
CA PRO A 150 13.12 -9.73 -3.95
C PRO A 150 12.90 -11.18 -4.35
N ALA A 151 13.97 -11.98 -4.28
CA ALA A 151 13.92 -13.41 -4.54
C ALA A 151 13.20 -14.17 -3.41
N GLY A 152 12.77 -15.40 -3.72
CA GLY A 152 12.22 -16.32 -2.72
C GLY A 152 10.76 -16.11 -2.34
N TYR A 153 10.03 -15.22 -3.03
CA TYR A 153 8.59 -14.99 -2.86
C TYR A 153 7.80 -15.43 -4.09
N SER A 154 6.59 -15.94 -3.89
CA SER A 154 5.63 -16.13 -4.98
C SER A 154 5.06 -14.77 -5.45
N ASP A 155 4.36 -14.73 -6.60
CA ASP A 155 3.75 -13.51 -7.11
C ASP A 155 2.69 -12.97 -6.13
N GLU A 156 1.92 -13.86 -5.52
CA GLU A 156 0.87 -13.52 -4.54
C GLU A 156 1.45 -12.96 -3.23
N GLN A 157 2.63 -13.42 -2.84
CA GLN A 157 3.32 -12.89 -1.66
C GLN A 157 3.93 -11.51 -1.92
N LEU A 158 4.38 -11.26 -3.14
CA LEU A 158 5.01 -9.99 -3.53
C LEU A 158 4.00 -8.86 -3.71
N ALA A 159 2.82 -9.14 -4.24
CA ALA A 159 1.87 -8.09 -4.57
C ALA A 159 1.55 -7.17 -3.38
N PRO A 160 1.21 -7.65 -2.17
CA PRO A 160 0.96 -6.78 -1.02
C PRO A 160 2.19 -5.98 -0.55
N LEU A 161 3.40 -6.47 -0.84
CA LEU A 161 4.63 -5.75 -0.47
C LEU A 161 4.73 -4.42 -1.21
N LEU A 162 4.15 -4.30 -2.43
CA LEU A 162 4.26 -3.13 -3.30
C LEU A 162 3.41 -1.92 -2.86
N CYS A 163 2.45 -2.11 -1.95
CA CYS A 163 1.74 -1.00 -1.32
C CYS A 163 1.74 -1.13 0.19
N ALA A 164 1.05 -2.16 0.72
CA ALA A 164 0.91 -2.38 2.16
C ALA A 164 2.28 -2.43 2.87
N GLY A 165 3.26 -3.09 2.27
CA GLY A 165 4.63 -3.14 2.79
C GLY A 165 5.35 -1.81 2.71
N ILE A 166 5.37 -1.16 1.55
CA ILE A 166 6.08 0.12 1.33
C ILE A 166 5.51 1.21 2.23
N ILE A 167 4.17 1.36 2.30
CA ILE A 167 3.55 2.39 3.13
C ILE A 167 3.76 2.12 4.62
N GLY A 168 3.76 0.84 5.01
CA GLY A 168 4.04 0.43 6.37
C GLY A 168 5.47 0.76 6.79
N TYR A 169 6.44 0.49 5.94
CA TYR A 169 7.84 0.84 6.15
C TYR A 169 8.02 2.37 6.29
N ARG A 170 7.42 3.14 5.39
CA ARG A 170 7.43 4.59 5.49
C ARG A 170 6.74 5.10 6.77
N ALA A 171 5.64 4.48 7.17
CA ALA A 171 4.95 4.85 8.41
C ALA A 171 5.83 4.63 9.63
N LEU A 172 6.60 3.53 9.66
CA LEU A 172 7.56 3.24 10.72
C LEU A 172 8.68 4.28 10.77
N GLN A 173 9.24 4.66 9.62
CA GLN A 173 10.21 5.77 9.55
C GLN A 173 9.62 7.09 10.05
N ARG A 174 8.36 7.39 9.69
CA ARG A 174 7.66 8.61 10.14
C ARG A 174 7.30 8.59 11.62
N ALA A 175 7.09 7.42 12.19
CA ALA A 175 6.88 7.23 13.62
C ALA A 175 8.15 7.52 14.43
N ALA A 176 9.34 7.52 13.81
CA ALA A 176 10.62 7.78 14.42
C ALA A 176 10.88 6.92 15.68
N LEU A 177 10.54 5.64 15.59
CA LEU A 177 10.73 4.67 16.66
C LEU A 177 12.23 4.59 17.04
N PRO A 178 12.61 4.75 18.31
CA PRO A 178 13.99 4.56 18.73
C PRO A 178 14.39 3.07 18.65
N PRO A 179 15.67 2.74 18.50
CA PRO A 179 16.16 1.36 18.52
C PRO A 179 15.71 0.61 19.79
N GLY A 180 15.09 -0.58 19.62
CA GLY A 180 14.54 -1.35 20.74
C GLY A 180 13.31 -0.74 21.40
N GLY A 181 12.70 0.26 20.78
CA GLY A 181 11.56 1.00 21.33
C GLY A 181 10.24 0.21 21.29
N ARG A 182 9.26 0.72 22.04
CA ARG A 182 7.89 0.15 22.17
C ARG A 182 6.98 0.81 21.15
N LEU A 183 6.52 0.01 20.18
CA LEU A 183 5.65 0.46 19.10
C LEU A 183 4.21 0.05 19.33
N GLY A 184 3.29 1.02 19.33
CA GLY A 184 1.85 0.76 19.23
C GLY A 184 1.36 0.72 17.79
N ILE A 185 0.53 -0.26 17.44
CA ILE A 185 -0.11 -0.35 16.12
C ILE A 185 -1.63 -0.37 16.32
N TYR A 186 -2.29 0.68 15.83
CA TYR A 186 -3.75 0.85 15.90
C TYR A 186 -4.42 0.42 14.59
N GLY A 187 -5.16 -0.70 14.64
CA GLY A 187 -5.68 -1.42 13.48
C GLY A 187 -4.65 -2.43 12.93
N PHE A 188 -5.10 -3.68 12.66
CA PHE A 188 -4.21 -4.75 12.24
C PHE A 188 -4.73 -5.45 10.97
N GLY A 189 -4.54 -4.79 9.84
CA GLY A 189 -4.86 -5.27 8.49
C GLY A 189 -3.61 -5.43 7.62
N GLY A 190 -3.78 -5.29 6.29
CA GLY A 190 -2.73 -5.53 5.29
C GLY A 190 -1.41 -4.83 5.58
N SER A 191 -1.41 -3.51 5.81
CA SER A 191 -0.15 -2.79 6.09
C SER A 191 0.39 -3.09 7.49
N ALA A 192 -0.48 -3.20 8.49
CA ALA A 192 -0.07 -3.35 9.88
C ALA A 192 0.66 -4.67 10.14
N HIS A 193 0.19 -5.81 9.58
CA HIS A 193 0.84 -7.11 9.81
C HIS A 193 2.24 -7.19 9.18
N LEU A 194 2.47 -6.48 8.06
CA LEU A 194 3.80 -6.36 7.44
C LEU A 194 4.70 -5.42 8.23
N THR A 195 4.16 -4.28 8.68
CA THR A 195 4.89 -3.28 9.49
C THR A 195 5.35 -3.84 10.82
N ALA A 196 4.50 -4.63 11.49
CA ALA A 196 4.84 -5.28 12.75
C ALA A 196 6.08 -6.17 12.60
N GLN A 197 6.16 -6.96 11.54
CA GLN A 197 7.31 -7.82 11.27
C GLN A 197 8.59 -7.02 10.99
N VAL A 198 8.49 -5.89 10.26
CA VAL A 198 9.63 -4.99 10.06
C VAL A 198 10.13 -4.44 11.41
N ALA A 199 9.22 -3.95 12.25
CA ALA A 199 9.56 -3.41 13.57
C ALA A 199 10.19 -4.48 14.49
N LEU A 200 9.61 -5.68 14.53
CA LEU A 200 10.14 -6.82 15.29
C LEU A 200 11.54 -7.22 14.81
N ALA A 201 11.77 -7.30 13.50
CA ALA A 201 13.08 -7.59 12.94
C ALA A 201 14.14 -6.50 13.23
N GLN A 202 13.68 -5.27 13.50
CA GLN A 202 14.52 -4.16 13.96
C GLN A 202 14.70 -4.13 15.49
N GLY A 203 14.16 -5.13 16.22
CA GLY A 203 14.29 -5.28 17.66
C GLY A 203 13.27 -4.49 18.49
N ALA A 204 12.19 -4.02 17.90
CA ALA A 204 11.13 -3.32 18.62
C ALA A 204 10.26 -4.28 19.44
N GLU A 205 9.67 -3.78 20.54
CA GLU A 205 8.55 -4.41 21.24
C GLU A 205 7.24 -3.87 20.64
N VAL A 206 6.40 -4.76 20.08
CA VAL A 206 5.19 -4.38 19.35
C VAL A 206 3.93 -4.67 20.17
N HIS A 207 3.06 -3.67 20.31
CA HIS A 207 1.74 -3.75 20.96
C HIS A 207 0.65 -3.41 19.95
N VAL A 208 -0.41 -4.24 19.86
CA VAL A 208 -1.45 -4.09 18.84
C VAL A 208 -2.80 -3.77 19.47
N MET A 209 -3.44 -2.71 18.97
CA MET A 209 -4.81 -2.32 19.35
C MET A 209 -5.74 -2.51 18.15
N THR A 210 -6.61 -3.55 18.17
CA THR A 210 -7.47 -3.87 17.03
C THR A 210 -8.79 -4.54 17.44
N ARG A 211 -9.83 -4.43 16.59
CA ARG A 211 -11.18 -4.88 16.89
C ARG A 211 -11.37 -6.41 16.84
N GLY A 212 -10.79 -7.05 15.82
CA GLY A 212 -11.11 -8.43 15.50
C GLY A 212 -10.29 -9.44 16.31
N GLU A 213 -10.91 -10.49 16.84
CA GLU A 213 -10.19 -11.57 17.54
C GLU A 213 -9.14 -12.22 16.64
N ARG A 214 -9.51 -12.53 15.38
CA ARG A 214 -8.58 -13.10 14.40
C ARG A 214 -7.37 -12.18 14.14
N ALA A 215 -7.58 -10.87 14.12
CA ALA A 215 -6.50 -9.89 13.93
C ALA A 215 -5.59 -9.83 15.16
N ARG A 216 -6.14 -9.92 16.38
CA ARG A 216 -5.36 -10.00 17.63
C ARG A 216 -4.54 -11.29 17.67
N GLN A 217 -5.15 -12.41 17.32
CA GLN A 217 -4.47 -13.69 17.25
C GLN A 217 -3.30 -13.68 16.25
N LEU A 218 -3.52 -13.16 15.03
CA LEU A 218 -2.47 -13.00 14.03
C LEU A 218 -1.33 -12.11 14.54
N ALA A 219 -1.64 -11.03 15.27
CA ALA A 219 -0.61 -10.16 15.84
C ALA A 219 0.30 -10.91 16.83
N LEU A 220 -0.30 -11.71 17.70
CA LEU A 220 0.46 -12.52 18.68
C LEU A 220 1.27 -13.63 18.01
N GLU A 221 0.72 -14.29 16.98
CA GLU A 221 1.42 -15.31 16.19
C GLU A 221 2.64 -14.74 15.47
N LEU A 222 2.56 -13.48 15.02
CA LEU A 222 3.68 -12.76 14.40
C LEU A 222 4.70 -12.21 15.41
N GLY A 223 4.45 -12.36 16.71
CA GLY A 223 5.41 -12.00 17.76
C GLY A 223 5.12 -10.66 18.48
N ALA A 224 3.93 -10.09 18.33
CA ALA A 224 3.55 -8.93 19.15
C ALA A 224 3.53 -9.30 20.64
N ALA A 225 4.06 -8.41 21.49
CA ALA A 225 4.10 -8.59 22.93
C ALA A 225 2.69 -8.56 23.58
N SER A 226 1.75 -7.87 22.94
CA SER A 226 0.36 -7.82 23.39
C SER A 226 -0.60 -7.43 22.27
N ALA A 227 -1.88 -7.81 22.41
CA ALA A 227 -2.95 -7.42 21.50
C ALA A 227 -4.25 -7.17 22.27
N GLN A 228 -4.80 -5.95 22.16
CA GLN A 228 -5.98 -5.48 22.91
C GLN A 228 -7.08 -4.96 21.97
N GLY A 229 -8.20 -4.52 22.57
CA GLY A 229 -9.25 -3.77 21.88
C GLY A 229 -8.75 -2.44 21.33
N PRO A 230 -9.45 -1.84 20.35
CA PRO A 230 -8.91 -0.72 19.56
C PRO A 230 -8.64 0.56 20.35
N ALA A 231 -9.35 0.77 21.45
CA ALA A 231 -9.18 1.94 22.33
C ALA A 231 -8.66 1.55 23.73
N ASP A 232 -8.37 0.26 23.95
CA ASP A 232 -7.81 -0.18 25.23
C ASP A 232 -6.36 0.31 25.35
N PRO A 233 -5.92 0.68 26.56
CA PRO A 233 -4.55 1.09 26.78
C PRO A 233 -3.59 -0.10 26.57
N PRO A 234 -2.42 0.12 25.96
CA PRO A 234 -1.38 -0.90 25.97
C PRO A 234 -0.83 -1.11 27.39
N PRO A 235 -0.21 -2.27 27.69
CA PRO A 235 0.29 -2.57 29.03
C PRO A 235 1.44 -1.68 29.50
N VAL A 236 2.09 -0.98 28.57
CA VAL A 236 3.24 -0.09 28.79
C VAL A 236 3.10 1.21 28.00
N PRO A 237 3.65 2.34 28.45
CA PRO A 237 3.75 3.54 27.62
C PRO A 237 4.55 3.29 26.35
N LEU A 238 4.15 3.90 25.23
CA LEU A 238 4.72 3.66 23.91
C LEU A 238 5.71 4.76 23.53
N ASP A 239 6.83 4.40 22.92
CA ASP A 239 7.78 5.38 22.37
C ASP A 239 7.27 5.94 21.03
N SER A 240 6.54 5.14 20.27
CA SER A 240 5.87 5.56 19.02
C SER A 240 4.60 4.76 18.78
N ALA A 241 3.72 5.33 17.95
CA ALA A 241 2.52 4.63 17.50
C ALA A 241 2.25 4.87 16.02
N ILE A 242 1.60 3.90 15.37
CA ILE A 242 1.13 4.03 13.99
C ILE A 242 -0.37 3.73 13.96
N LEU A 243 -1.16 4.64 13.37
CA LEU A 243 -2.58 4.46 13.15
C LEU A 243 -2.83 4.07 11.69
N PHE A 244 -3.24 2.82 11.48
CA PHE A 244 -3.68 2.30 10.18
C PHE A 244 -5.21 2.24 10.04
N ALA A 245 -5.93 2.21 11.17
CA ALA A 245 -7.39 2.21 11.13
C ALA A 245 -7.92 3.57 10.65
N PRO A 246 -8.93 3.61 9.75
CA PRO A 246 -9.46 4.86 9.20
C PRO A 246 -10.44 5.56 10.17
N VAL A 247 -10.10 5.63 11.45
CA VAL A 247 -10.96 6.09 12.55
C VAL A 247 -10.27 7.19 13.34
N GLY A 248 -10.70 8.44 13.18
CA GLY A 248 -10.14 9.61 13.83
C GLY A 248 -10.23 9.59 15.35
N ASP A 249 -11.27 8.96 15.91
CA ASP A 249 -11.43 8.82 17.37
C ASP A 249 -10.27 8.08 18.03
N LEU A 250 -9.56 7.21 17.30
CA LEU A 250 -8.41 6.48 17.82
C LEU A 250 -7.14 7.34 17.98
N VAL A 251 -7.13 8.54 17.42
CA VAL A 251 -6.01 9.48 17.60
C VAL A 251 -5.82 9.87 19.06
N LEU A 252 -6.93 10.07 19.79
CA LEU A 252 -6.87 10.47 21.21
C LEU A 252 -6.26 9.37 22.09
N PRO A 253 -6.80 8.13 22.14
CA PRO A 253 -6.21 7.07 22.93
C PRO A 253 -4.78 6.72 22.47
N ALA A 254 -4.47 6.83 21.18
CA ALA A 254 -3.11 6.60 20.70
C ALA A 254 -2.12 7.65 21.23
N LEU A 255 -2.50 8.93 21.29
CA LEU A 255 -1.68 9.99 21.88
C LEU A 255 -1.53 9.84 23.39
N GLU A 256 -2.57 9.40 24.09
CA GLU A 256 -2.54 9.16 25.54
C GLU A 256 -1.61 8.00 25.90
N ALA A 257 -1.55 6.99 25.06
CA ALA A 257 -0.69 5.82 25.23
C ALA A 257 0.81 6.14 25.01
N LEU A 258 1.14 7.23 24.30
CA LEU A 258 2.54 7.63 24.10
C LEU A 258 3.21 8.06 25.40
N ASP A 259 4.44 7.69 25.57
CA ASP A 259 5.35 8.28 26.54
C ASP A 259 5.70 9.72 26.14
N ARG A 260 6.47 10.42 26.96
CA ARG A 260 6.96 11.79 26.70
C ARG A 260 7.85 11.80 25.44
N GLY A 261 7.64 12.79 24.59
CA GLY A 261 8.36 12.91 23.32
C GLY A 261 7.93 11.94 22.23
N GLY A 262 6.97 11.06 22.52
CA GLY A 262 6.52 10.01 21.58
C GLY A 262 5.84 10.58 20.34
N THR A 263 5.84 9.79 19.25
CA THR A 263 5.30 10.19 17.95
C THR A 263 4.18 9.26 17.51
N LEU A 264 3.02 9.82 17.14
CA LEU A 264 1.94 9.14 16.43
C LEU A 264 2.06 9.43 14.93
N ALA A 265 2.25 8.38 14.12
CA ALA A 265 2.16 8.45 12.65
C ALA A 265 0.79 7.95 12.18
N ILE A 266 0.06 8.77 11.40
CA ILE A 266 -1.24 8.42 10.82
C ILE A 266 -1.00 8.03 9.36
N ALA A 267 -1.28 6.77 9.01
CA ALA A 267 -0.90 6.17 7.72
C ALA A 267 -2.09 5.79 6.82
N GLY A 268 -3.32 6.12 7.19
CA GLY A 268 -4.50 5.91 6.34
C GLY A 268 -4.59 6.95 5.22
N ILE A 269 -4.97 6.53 4.01
CA ILE A 269 -5.29 7.46 2.90
C ILE A 269 -6.57 8.25 3.18
N HIS A 270 -7.48 7.66 3.92
CA HIS A 270 -8.73 8.25 4.41
C HIS A 270 -8.80 8.10 5.92
N LEU A 271 -9.27 9.12 6.61
CA LEU A 271 -9.48 9.14 8.05
C LEU A 271 -10.74 9.96 8.32
N THR A 272 -11.60 9.49 9.24
CA THR A 272 -12.68 10.34 9.75
C THR A 272 -12.10 11.51 10.54
N ASP A 273 -12.88 12.55 10.77
CA ASP A 273 -12.42 13.73 11.52
C ASP A 273 -11.81 13.34 12.87
N ILE A 274 -10.72 14.03 13.22
CA ILE A 274 -10.08 13.88 14.52
C ILE A 274 -10.88 14.72 15.54
N PRO A 275 -11.30 14.14 16.67
CA PRO A 275 -11.98 14.88 17.72
C PRO A 275 -11.11 16.00 18.30
N GLN A 276 -11.72 16.92 19.04
CA GLN A 276 -11.01 18.03 19.68
C GLN A 276 -9.88 17.52 20.60
N LEU A 277 -8.67 17.99 20.34
CA LEU A 277 -7.49 17.68 21.16
C LEU A 277 -7.46 18.55 22.42
N ASN A 278 -7.25 17.94 23.58
CA ASN A 278 -6.86 18.65 24.79
C ASN A 278 -5.34 18.75 24.82
N TYR A 279 -4.81 19.98 24.77
CA TYR A 279 -3.35 20.22 24.69
C TYR A 279 -2.58 19.58 25.85
N GLN A 280 -3.03 19.77 27.09
CA GLN A 280 -2.34 19.25 28.28
C GLN A 280 -2.28 17.72 28.31
N ARG A 281 -3.38 17.08 27.89
CA ARG A 281 -3.53 15.63 27.96
C ARG A 281 -2.82 14.92 26.78
N HIS A 282 -2.89 15.51 25.57
CA HIS A 282 -2.48 14.81 24.36
C HIS A 282 -1.12 15.26 23.82
N LEU A 283 -0.73 16.55 23.98
CA LEU A 283 0.44 17.11 23.30
C LEU A 283 1.51 17.70 24.24
N PHE A 284 1.14 18.21 25.41
CA PHE A 284 2.01 19.03 26.27
C PHE A 284 3.37 18.36 26.59
N GLN A 285 3.43 17.04 26.65
CA GLN A 285 4.67 16.30 26.94
C GLN A 285 5.56 16.10 25.70
N GLU A 286 5.60 17.06 24.78
CA GLU A 286 6.34 17.03 23.50
C GLU A 286 5.89 15.91 22.57
N ARG A 287 4.68 15.38 22.72
CA ARG A 287 4.11 14.39 21.84
C ARG A 287 3.82 14.98 20.47
N GLN A 288 4.01 14.19 19.43
CA GLN A 288 3.90 14.63 18.03
C GLN A 288 2.85 13.82 17.28
N VAL A 289 2.16 14.50 16.36
CA VAL A 289 1.31 13.86 15.35
C VAL A 289 1.91 14.12 13.98
N ARG A 290 2.10 13.07 13.19
CA ARG A 290 2.63 13.15 11.83
C ARG A 290 1.73 12.36 10.90
N SER A 291 1.46 12.90 9.71
CA SER A 291 0.78 12.14 8.65
C SER A 291 1.80 11.47 7.72
N VAL A 292 1.32 10.44 7.04
CA VAL A 292 2.05 9.72 5.99
C VAL A 292 1.27 9.88 4.69
N THR A 293 1.91 10.37 3.64
CA THR A 293 1.31 10.56 2.33
C THR A 293 2.10 9.81 1.28
N SER A 294 1.51 8.77 0.69
CA SER A 294 2.15 7.98 -0.37
C SER A 294 3.56 7.50 0.06
N ASN A 295 4.41 7.20 -0.89
CA ASN A 295 5.79 6.78 -0.69
C ASN A 295 6.69 7.42 -1.73
N THR A 296 8.01 7.42 -1.49
CA THR A 296 9.03 7.69 -2.51
C THR A 296 9.46 6.38 -3.17
N ARG A 297 10.14 6.45 -4.31
CA ARG A 297 10.80 5.28 -4.91
C ARG A 297 11.89 4.72 -4.00
N GLU A 298 12.52 5.59 -3.20
CA GLU A 298 13.53 5.17 -2.23
C GLU A 298 12.92 4.31 -1.11
N ASP A 299 11.78 4.73 -0.53
CA ASP A 299 11.06 3.91 0.45
C ASP A 299 10.79 2.50 -0.09
N ALA A 300 10.40 2.40 -1.37
CA ALA A 300 10.15 1.10 -2.02
C ALA A 300 11.43 0.27 -2.14
N ARG A 301 12.54 0.86 -2.61
CA ARG A 301 13.82 0.16 -2.74
C ARG A 301 14.35 -0.34 -1.40
N GLU A 302 14.34 0.53 -0.38
CA GLU A 302 14.78 0.18 0.97
C GLU A 302 13.94 -0.95 1.57
N PHE A 303 12.61 -0.86 1.45
CA PHE A 303 11.72 -1.88 1.97
C PHE A 303 11.88 -3.22 1.23
N LEU A 304 11.92 -3.23 -0.09
CA LEU A 304 12.08 -4.47 -0.87
C LEU A 304 13.44 -5.12 -0.60
N ALA A 305 14.51 -4.32 -0.46
CA ALA A 305 15.82 -4.82 -0.03
C ALA A 305 15.80 -5.33 1.43
N PHE A 306 15.00 -4.73 2.31
CA PHE A 306 14.78 -5.26 3.66
C PHE A 306 14.06 -6.61 3.61
N ALA A 307 12.98 -6.73 2.83
CA ALA A 307 12.22 -7.96 2.65
C ALA A 307 13.06 -9.11 2.06
N GLU A 308 14.05 -8.79 1.23
CA GLU A 308 15.00 -9.79 0.71
C GLU A 308 15.91 -10.37 1.81
N ARG A 309 16.36 -9.53 2.76
CA ARG A 309 17.23 -9.95 3.87
C ARG A 309 16.45 -10.56 5.04
N HIS A 310 15.26 -10.07 5.29
CA HIS A 310 14.38 -10.48 6.38
C HIS A 310 13.06 -10.94 5.79
N ARG A 311 12.90 -12.24 5.67
CA ARG A 311 11.67 -12.78 5.07
C ARG A 311 10.45 -12.29 5.83
N ILE A 312 9.57 -11.57 5.13
CA ILE A 312 8.28 -11.10 5.64
C ILE A 312 7.21 -12.12 5.29
N GLU A 313 6.46 -12.59 6.26
CA GLU A 313 5.33 -13.49 6.04
C GLU A 313 4.11 -12.68 5.58
N VAL A 314 3.58 -13.05 4.42
CA VAL A 314 2.41 -12.39 3.82
C VAL A 314 1.21 -13.30 3.92
N THR A 315 0.24 -12.91 4.73
CA THR A 315 -1.06 -13.59 4.79
C THR A 315 -1.95 -13.00 3.70
N SER A 316 -2.22 -13.79 2.64
CA SER A 316 -2.96 -13.33 1.47
C SER A 316 -3.96 -14.37 0.96
N PRO A 317 -5.27 -14.18 1.19
CA PRO A 317 -6.29 -14.94 0.49
C PRO A 317 -6.28 -14.57 -1.00
N VAL A 318 -6.36 -15.60 -1.85
CA VAL A 318 -6.26 -15.46 -3.31
C VAL A 318 -7.65 -15.52 -3.93
N TYR A 319 -7.88 -14.65 -4.91
CA TYR A 319 -9.07 -14.59 -5.75
C TYR A 319 -8.65 -14.65 -7.22
N PRO A 320 -9.42 -15.29 -8.13
CA PRO A 320 -9.17 -15.13 -9.54
C PRO A 320 -9.53 -13.71 -10.01
N LEU A 321 -8.93 -13.23 -11.10
CA LEU A 321 -9.23 -11.91 -11.67
C LEU A 321 -10.74 -11.71 -11.87
N ASP A 322 -11.45 -12.73 -12.30
CA ASP A 322 -12.90 -12.68 -12.55
C ASP A 322 -13.76 -12.44 -11.28
N ALA A 323 -13.15 -12.42 -10.11
CA ALA A 323 -13.79 -12.14 -8.81
C ALA A 323 -13.26 -10.88 -8.14
N ALA A 324 -12.75 -9.90 -8.89
CA ALA A 324 -12.19 -8.67 -8.33
C ALA A 324 -13.24 -7.83 -7.56
N ASP A 325 -14.47 -7.77 -8.04
CA ASP A 325 -15.60 -7.14 -7.36
C ASP A 325 -15.87 -7.79 -5.99
N ARG A 326 -15.89 -9.12 -5.95
CA ARG A 326 -16.07 -9.88 -4.71
C ARG A 326 -14.91 -9.66 -3.74
N ALA A 327 -13.66 -9.62 -4.25
CA ALA A 327 -12.50 -9.36 -3.40
C ALA A 327 -12.57 -7.98 -2.74
N LEU A 328 -12.99 -6.94 -3.48
CA LEU A 328 -13.22 -5.59 -2.92
C LEU A 328 -14.40 -5.56 -1.94
N ALA A 329 -15.49 -6.27 -2.22
CA ALA A 329 -16.63 -6.37 -1.31
C ALA A 329 -16.25 -7.10 0.00
N ASP A 330 -15.42 -8.14 -0.07
CA ASP A 330 -14.90 -8.85 1.10
C ASP A 330 -13.96 -7.97 1.93
N LEU A 331 -13.14 -7.15 1.25
CA LEU A 331 -12.30 -6.15 1.91
C LEU A 331 -13.13 -5.07 2.62
N ALA A 332 -14.14 -4.52 1.95
CA ALA A 332 -15.04 -3.52 2.52
C ALA A 332 -15.75 -4.04 3.78
N ALA A 333 -16.23 -5.28 3.73
CA ALA A 333 -16.91 -5.96 4.84
C ALA A 333 -15.96 -6.44 5.97
N GLY A 334 -14.64 -6.25 5.83
CA GLY A 334 -13.67 -6.70 6.85
C GLY A 334 -13.52 -8.23 6.95
N ARG A 335 -13.88 -8.99 5.93
CA ARG A 335 -13.77 -10.46 5.89
C ARG A 335 -12.36 -10.96 5.55
N ILE A 336 -11.47 -10.07 5.14
CA ILE A 336 -10.09 -10.39 4.75
C ILE A 336 -9.18 -10.30 5.98
N ALA A 337 -8.41 -11.36 6.24
CA ALA A 337 -7.27 -11.31 7.15
C ALA A 337 -5.99 -11.16 6.32
N GLY A 338 -5.12 -10.21 6.68
CA GLY A 338 -3.94 -9.87 5.89
C GLY A 338 -4.30 -8.99 4.68
N ALA A 339 -3.82 -9.36 3.49
CA ALA A 339 -4.00 -8.62 2.24
C ALA A 339 -4.48 -9.56 1.13
N ALA A 340 -5.64 -9.30 0.52
CA ALA A 340 -6.14 -10.11 -0.59
C ALA A 340 -5.35 -9.86 -1.89
N VAL A 341 -5.32 -10.87 -2.76
CA VAL A 341 -4.59 -10.83 -4.03
C VAL A 341 -5.43 -11.45 -5.15
N LEU A 342 -5.48 -10.78 -6.29
CA LEU A 342 -6.01 -11.31 -7.55
C LEU A 342 -4.90 -12.06 -8.29
N VAL A 343 -5.19 -13.24 -8.80
CA VAL A 343 -4.34 -13.98 -9.74
C VAL A 343 -4.98 -13.90 -11.13
N VAL A 344 -4.15 -13.58 -12.12
CA VAL A 344 -4.56 -13.27 -13.50
C VAL A 344 -4.28 -14.44 -14.45
#